data_ba4c080289939a0d9257f523500537c1
#
_entry.id   ba4c080289939a0d9257f523500537c1
#
_cell.length_a   1.000
_cell.length_b   1.000
_cell.length_c   1.000
_cell.angle_alpha   90.00
_cell.angle_beta   90.00
_cell.angle_gamma   90.00
#
_symmetry.space_group_name_H-M   'P 1'
#
loop_
_entity.id
_entity.type
_entity.pdbx_description
1 polymer ?
#
loop_
_entity_poly.entity_id
_entity_poly.type
_entity_poly.pdbx_seq_one_letter_code
_entity_poly.pdbx_strand_id
1 'polypeptide(L)'
;MKRFFKSIGREGSFKRLATSRGEDDTPVCAAEDTVKREPTKFLSWNTNSFLLRLKTNREEVFSLLRRLDPDVIAIQEVRIPSAGRKGEPKNRCELKDDTNPSREDKQIMMRALSVSPLSDYGVWWSLGDSKYGGTALLVKHSCSPVSISYSLDQSDGSKLKHEPDGRVILAEFHSFRLLNTYVPNNGWKDEDNGFPRRRAWDARMLEFVKRPHKKPLIWCGDLNVSHEDIDVSHPDFFANAKLQGYTPPNTEDIGQPGFTLGERQRFADCLSEGDLVDTYRSLHKEQEFDTGFTWSGNPVGKYRGKRMRIDYFLISRKLVNRLISSDIHGQGIEQEGFCGSDHCPITMEIQAASKEVVRLECIQSRQVDSLDT
;
A
#
# COMPACT_ATOMS: atom_id res chain seq x y z
N MET A 1 22.02 40.31 -37.26
CA MET A 1 20.77 41.08 -37.47
C MET A 1 19.91 41.00 -36.22
N LYS A 2 19.84 42.11 -35.52
CA LYS A 2 18.98 42.29 -34.32
C LYS A 2 17.57 42.64 -34.80
N ARG A 3 16.52 42.03 -34.26
CA ARG A 3 15.17 42.58 -34.30
C ARG A 3 14.54 42.57 -32.94
N PHE A 4 14.30 43.77 -32.46
CA PHE A 4 13.51 44.17 -31.29
C PHE A 4 12.03 43.83 -31.47
N PHE A 5 11.37 43.39 -30.41
CA PHE A 5 9.93 43.59 -30.25
C PHE A 5 9.63 44.26 -28.91
N LYS A 6 8.96 45.41 -29.02
CA LYS A 6 8.51 46.29 -27.96
C LYS A 6 7.31 45.73 -27.20
N SER A 7 7.32 45.92 -25.90
CA SER A 7 6.17 45.81 -25.02
C SER A 7 5.15 46.93 -25.29
N ILE A 8 3.86 46.60 -25.26
CA ILE A 8 2.77 47.57 -25.16
C ILE A 8 1.99 47.25 -23.90
N GLY A 9 2.10 48.14 -22.92
CA GLY A 9 1.23 48.20 -21.77
C GLY A 9 -0.13 48.83 -22.11
N ARG A 10 -1.16 48.40 -21.46
CA ARG A 10 -2.41 49.14 -21.30
C ARG A 10 -2.96 48.95 -19.91
N GLU A 11 -2.80 49.97 -19.10
CA GLU A 11 -3.62 50.25 -17.93
C GLU A 11 -5.04 50.60 -18.36
N GLY A 12 -6.03 50.04 -17.71
CA GLY A 12 -7.43 50.37 -17.84
C GLY A 12 -8.11 50.38 -16.48
N SER A 13 -8.09 51.56 -15.85
CA SER A 13 -8.85 51.93 -14.70
C SER A 13 -10.34 51.90 -14.98
N PHE A 14 -11.15 51.17 -14.22
CA PHE A 14 -12.60 51.37 -14.20
C PHE A 14 -13.07 51.71 -12.78
N LYS A 15 -13.71 52.87 -12.71
CA LYS A 15 -14.32 53.52 -11.54
C LYS A 15 -15.53 52.73 -11.03
N ARG A 16 -15.61 52.70 -9.67
CA ARG A 16 -16.82 52.33 -8.92
C ARG A 16 -18.01 53.23 -9.33
N LEU A 17 -19.15 52.60 -9.62
CA LEU A 17 -20.47 53.22 -9.48
C LEU A 17 -21.25 52.43 -8.44
N ALA A 18 -21.64 53.12 -7.39
CA ALA A 18 -22.55 52.61 -6.37
C ALA A 18 -23.99 52.87 -6.87
N THR A 19 -24.82 51.84 -6.89
CA THR A 19 -26.27 51.97 -6.86
C THR A 19 -26.88 50.94 -5.93
N SER A 20 -27.86 51.41 -5.20
CA SER A 20 -28.55 50.88 -4.06
C SER A 20 -29.61 49.82 -4.40
N ARG A 21 -29.81 48.92 -3.42
CA ARG A 21 -31.04 48.23 -3.01
C ARG A 21 -31.76 47.34 -4.01
N GLY A 22 -31.79 46.04 -3.65
CA GLY A 22 -32.75 45.03 -4.02
C GLY A 22 -32.48 43.85 -3.12
N GLU A 23 -33.28 43.67 -2.06
CA GLU A 23 -33.37 42.44 -1.29
C GLU A 23 -33.95 41.39 -2.21
N ASP A 24 -33.16 40.44 -2.66
CA ASP A 24 -33.61 39.21 -3.31
C ASP A 24 -33.08 38.04 -2.47
N ASP A 25 -33.99 37.51 -1.66
CA ASP A 25 -33.87 36.30 -0.87
C ASP A 25 -33.83 35.09 -1.83
N THR A 26 -32.72 34.87 -2.49
CA THR A 26 -32.42 33.56 -3.10
C THR A 26 -31.83 32.68 -2.02
N PRO A 27 -32.39 31.48 -1.75
CA PRO A 27 -31.76 30.56 -0.81
C PRO A 27 -30.43 30.18 -1.37
N VAL A 28 -29.37 30.53 -0.62
CA VAL A 28 -28.02 29.98 -0.82
C VAL A 28 -28.17 28.46 -0.72
N CYS A 29 -28.19 27.78 -1.84
CA CYS A 29 -28.01 26.34 -1.89
C CYS A 29 -26.69 26.06 -1.19
N ALA A 30 -26.78 25.64 0.07
CA ALA A 30 -25.67 25.01 0.73
C ALA A 30 -25.21 23.88 -0.18
N ALA A 31 -24.01 23.98 -0.72
CA ALA A 31 -23.38 22.86 -1.42
C ALA A 31 -23.46 21.69 -0.43
N GLU A 32 -24.31 20.72 -0.71
CA GLU A 32 -24.30 19.44 -0.01
C GLU A 32 -22.89 18.90 -0.20
N ASP A 33 -22.10 18.92 0.87
CA ASP A 33 -20.84 18.18 0.96
C ASP A 33 -21.20 16.71 0.70
N THR A 34 -21.14 16.28 -0.54
CA THR A 34 -21.43 14.90 -0.91
C THR A 34 -20.32 14.05 -0.30
N VAL A 35 -20.63 13.40 0.82
CA VAL A 35 -19.75 12.44 1.47
C VAL A 35 -19.33 11.43 0.41
N LYS A 36 -18.04 11.41 0.07
CA LYS A 36 -17.50 10.48 -0.91
C LYS A 36 -17.79 9.05 -0.49
N ARG A 37 -18.04 8.18 -1.46
CA ARG A 37 -18.25 6.75 -1.21
C ARG A 37 -17.01 6.15 -0.57
N GLU A 38 -17.17 5.26 0.42
CA GLU A 38 -16.08 4.48 0.95
C GLU A 38 -15.70 3.32 0.02
N PRO A 39 -14.41 2.98 -0.07
CA PRO A 39 -13.99 1.84 -0.86
C PRO A 39 -14.45 0.54 -0.22
N THR A 40 -14.82 -0.43 -1.07
CA THR A 40 -15.25 -1.77 -0.67
C THR A 40 -14.42 -2.87 -1.31
N LYS A 41 -13.76 -2.60 -2.44
CA LYS A 41 -12.93 -3.55 -3.18
C LYS A 41 -11.47 -3.13 -3.13
N PHE A 42 -10.63 -4.01 -2.62
CA PHE A 42 -9.21 -3.75 -2.39
C PHE A 42 -8.37 -4.77 -3.17
N LEU A 43 -7.30 -4.30 -3.78
CA LEU A 43 -6.25 -5.12 -4.39
C LEU A 43 -4.93 -4.76 -3.74
N SER A 44 -4.13 -5.77 -3.35
CA SER A 44 -2.74 -5.61 -2.92
C SER A 44 -1.83 -6.46 -3.81
N TRP A 45 -0.67 -5.90 -4.19
CA TRP A 45 0.25 -6.58 -5.08
C TRP A 45 1.68 -6.07 -4.96
N ASN A 46 2.61 -6.95 -4.59
CA ASN A 46 4.03 -6.70 -4.79
C ASN A 46 4.37 -6.91 -6.28
N THR A 47 4.67 -5.84 -6.97
CA THR A 47 4.85 -5.83 -8.42
C THR A 47 6.26 -6.23 -8.87
N ASN A 48 7.20 -6.40 -7.94
CA ASN A 48 8.62 -6.59 -8.26
C ASN A 48 9.08 -5.60 -9.37
N SER A 49 8.87 -4.31 -9.11
CA SER A 49 8.97 -3.15 -9.99
C SER A 49 7.69 -2.83 -10.80
N PHE A 50 6.87 -1.93 -10.25
CA PHE A 50 5.66 -1.46 -10.94
C PHE A 50 5.98 -0.87 -12.32
N LEU A 51 7.07 -0.10 -12.42
CA LEU A 51 7.53 0.42 -13.72
C LEU A 51 7.82 -0.70 -14.73
N LEU A 52 8.47 -1.78 -14.30
CA LEU A 52 8.78 -2.90 -15.19
C LEU A 52 7.49 -3.59 -15.67
N ARG A 53 6.51 -3.77 -14.78
CA ARG A 53 5.20 -4.33 -15.17
C ARG A 53 4.53 -3.45 -16.24
N LEU A 54 4.54 -2.14 -16.08
CA LEU A 54 3.99 -1.21 -17.06
C LEU A 54 4.76 -1.16 -18.38
N LYS A 55 6.05 -1.53 -18.39
CA LYS A 55 6.87 -1.65 -19.61
C LYS A 55 6.65 -2.98 -20.34
N THR A 56 6.53 -4.08 -19.63
CA THR A 56 6.61 -5.44 -20.20
C THR A 56 5.29 -6.21 -20.15
N ASN A 57 4.42 -5.95 -19.19
CA ASN A 57 3.19 -6.70 -18.93
C ASN A 57 1.93 -5.80 -18.93
N ARG A 58 2.00 -4.64 -19.57
CA ARG A 58 0.96 -3.61 -19.46
C ARG A 58 -0.45 -4.11 -19.76
N GLU A 59 -0.63 -4.82 -20.87
CA GLU A 59 -1.96 -5.29 -21.31
C GLU A 59 -2.53 -6.33 -20.33
N GLU A 60 -1.69 -7.22 -19.81
CA GLU A 60 -2.08 -8.20 -18.80
C GLU A 60 -2.51 -7.51 -17.49
N VAL A 61 -1.70 -6.55 -17.01
CA VAL A 61 -2.01 -5.73 -15.82
C VAL A 61 -3.31 -4.96 -16.01
N PHE A 62 -3.48 -4.30 -17.15
CA PHE A 62 -4.69 -3.51 -17.43
C PHE A 62 -5.93 -4.40 -17.56
N SER A 63 -5.80 -5.58 -18.18
CA SER A 63 -6.88 -6.58 -18.26
C SER A 63 -7.29 -7.05 -16.85
N LEU A 64 -6.31 -7.37 -15.99
CA LEU A 64 -6.55 -7.73 -14.60
C LEU A 64 -7.32 -6.63 -13.86
N LEU A 65 -6.84 -5.38 -13.94
CA LEU A 65 -7.47 -4.24 -13.25
C LEU A 65 -8.88 -3.95 -13.75
N ARG A 66 -9.15 -4.07 -15.07
CA ARG A 66 -10.52 -3.93 -15.60
C ARG A 66 -11.45 -5.04 -15.10
N ARG A 67 -10.95 -6.27 -15.02
CA ARG A 67 -11.73 -7.44 -14.57
C ARG A 67 -12.07 -7.36 -13.07
N LEU A 68 -11.11 -6.96 -12.24
CA LEU A 68 -11.28 -6.90 -10.79
C LEU A 68 -11.95 -5.59 -10.33
N ASP A 69 -11.77 -4.52 -11.08
CA ASP A 69 -12.32 -3.17 -10.82
C ASP A 69 -12.18 -2.71 -9.35
N PRO A 70 -10.98 -2.77 -8.75
CA PRO A 70 -10.79 -2.43 -7.35
C PRO A 70 -11.02 -0.94 -7.09
N ASP A 71 -11.52 -0.59 -5.91
CA ASP A 71 -11.61 0.81 -5.45
C ASP A 71 -10.25 1.33 -4.98
N VAL A 72 -9.43 0.43 -4.44
CA VAL A 72 -8.08 0.71 -3.94
C VAL A 72 -7.09 -0.32 -4.46
N ILE A 73 -5.92 0.16 -4.91
CA ILE A 73 -4.79 -0.67 -5.33
C ILE A 73 -3.59 -0.30 -4.44
N ALA A 74 -3.14 -1.23 -3.63
CA ALA A 74 -1.97 -1.12 -2.78
C ALA A 74 -0.78 -1.83 -3.46
N ILE A 75 0.24 -1.06 -3.84
CA ILE A 75 1.42 -1.57 -4.56
C ILE A 75 2.62 -1.58 -3.62
N GLN A 76 3.39 -2.67 -3.64
CA GLN A 76 4.70 -2.79 -3.02
C GLN A 76 5.76 -2.95 -4.12
N GLU A 77 6.97 -2.58 -3.80
CA GLU A 77 8.13 -2.58 -4.70
C GLU A 77 7.90 -1.77 -5.99
N VAL A 78 7.56 -0.50 -5.83
CA VAL A 78 7.44 0.44 -6.97
C VAL A 78 8.75 0.52 -7.74
N ARG A 79 9.90 0.48 -7.02
CA ARG A 79 11.28 0.50 -7.54
C ARG A 79 11.58 1.67 -8.47
N ILE A 80 10.99 2.83 -8.20
CA ILE A 80 11.34 4.11 -8.82
C ILE A 80 11.92 5.01 -7.72
N PRO A 81 13.08 5.65 -7.93
CA PRO A 81 13.67 6.54 -6.95
C PRO A 81 12.82 7.81 -6.72
N SER A 82 12.88 8.32 -5.50
CA SER A 82 12.30 9.61 -5.11
C SER A 82 13.02 10.80 -5.76
N ALA A 83 12.30 11.91 -5.96
CA ALA A 83 12.85 13.16 -6.44
C ALA A 83 13.85 13.77 -5.43
N GLY A 84 14.81 14.55 -5.93
CA GLY A 84 15.83 15.25 -5.15
C GLY A 84 17.26 14.88 -5.57
N ARG A 85 18.19 15.83 -5.36
CA ARG A 85 19.60 15.68 -5.72
C ARG A 85 20.35 14.77 -4.74
N LYS A 86 21.50 14.25 -5.15
CA LYS A 86 22.35 13.45 -4.28
C LYS A 86 22.84 14.32 -3.12
N GLY A 87 22.66 13.84 -1.86
CA GLY A 87 23.08 14.57 -0.66
C GLY A 87 22.05 15.57 -0.11
N GLU A 88 20.92 15.78 -0.80
CA GLU A 88 19.82 16.63 -0.34
C GLU A 88 18.64 15.79 0.18
N PRO A 89 17.76 16.36 1.03
CA PRO A 89 16.52 15.71 1.41
C PRO A 89 15.69 15.30 0.20
N LYS A 90 15.14 14.09 0.21
CA LYS A 90 14.36 13.54 -0.89
C LYS A 90 12.88 13.86 -0.73
N ASN A 91 12.23 14.22 -1.84
CA ASN A 91 10.78 14.25 -1.90
C ASN A 91 10.24 12.84 -2.25
N ARG A 92 9.86 12.09 -1.25
CA ARG A 92 9.41 10.70 -1.41
C ARG A 92 7.99 10.57 -1.98
N CYS A 93 7.30 11.70 -2.13
CA CYS A 93 6.00 11.76 -2.80
C CYS A 93 6.12 12.00 -4.32
N GLU A 94 7.33 12.22 -4.85
CA GLU A 94 7.55 12.53 -6.26
C GLU A 94 8.57 11.59 -6.91
N LEU A 95 8.28 11.22 -8.16
CA LEU A 95 9.17 10.41 -8.99
C LEU A 95 10.37 11.22 -9.45
N LYS A 96 11.56 10.61 -9.38
CA LYS A 96 12.82 11.23 -9.82
C LYS A 96 12.79 11.58 -11.32
N ASP A 97 13.39 12.75 -11.69
CA ASP A 97 13.43 13.25 -13.06
C ASP A 97 14.68 14.10 -13.40
N ASP A 98 15.73 14.00 -12.59
CA ASP A 98 16.96 14.78 -12.70
C ASP A 98 17.93 14.30 -13.81
N THR A 99 17.74 13.07 -14.32
CA THR A 99 18.54 12.48 -15.40
C THR A 99 17.65 12.07 -16.58
N ASN A 100 18.23 11.88 -17.78
CA ASN A 100 17.46 11.42 -18.94
C ASN A 100 16.75 10.09 -18.69
N PRO A 101 17.42 9.04 -18.15
CA PRO A 101 16.74 7.78 -17.83
C PRO A 101 15.63 7.94 -16.79
N SER A 102 15.80 8.79 -15.77
CA SER A 102 14.77 8.99 -14.75
C SER A 102 13.57 9.77 -15.30
N ARG A 103 13.78 10.74 -16.20
CA ARG A 103 12.70 11.43 -16.92
C ARG A 103 11.90 10.48 -17.81
N GLU A 104 12.58 9.58 -18.52
CA GLU A 104 11.93 8.56 -19.34
C GLU A 104 11.09 7.59 -18.48
N ASP A 105 11.65 7.09 -17.38
CA ASP A 105 10.95 6.24 -16.42
C ASP A 105 9.70 6.94 -15.86
N LYS A 106 9.82 8.23 -15.46
CA LYS A 106 8.68 9.05 -15.01
C LYS A 106 7.64 9.23 -16.11
N GLN A 107 8.05 9.52 -17.35
CA GLN A 107 7.12 9.68 -18.48
C GLN A 107 6.33 8.41 -18.77
N ILE A 108 6.97 7.23 -18.73
CA ILE A 108 6.28 5.94 -18.92
C ILE A 108 5.24 5.73 -17.83
N MET A 109 5.61 5.97 -16.56
CA MET A 109 4.69 5.89 -15.43
C MET A 109 3.50 6.84 -15.60
N MET A 110 3.75 8.12 -15.86
CA MET A 110 2.70 9.12 -16.00
C MET A 110 1.77 8.85 -17.19
N ARG A 111 2.30 8.36 -18.32
CA ARG A 111 1.46 7.93 -19.47
C ARG A 111 0.56 6.75 -19.11
N ALA A 112 1.06 5.79 -18.32
CA ALA A 112 0.24 4.66 -17.89
C ALA A 112 -0.87 5.12 -16.93
N LEU A 113 -0.56 6.04 -16.01
CA LEU A 113 -1.53 6.61 -15.07
C LEU A 113 -2.57 7.53 -15.73
N SER A 114 -2.29 8.06 -16.92
CA SER A 114 -3.22 8.96 -17.64
C SER A 114 -4.23 8.25 -18.53
N VAL A 115 -4.23 6.92 -18.58
CA VAL A 115 -5.14 6.13 -19.41
C VAL A 115 -5.90 5.10 -18.57
N SER A 116 -7.15 4.78 -19.01
CA SER A 116 -7.98 3.78 -18.33
C SER A 116 -7.32 2.39 -18.34
N PRO A 117 -7.36 1.64 -17.22
CA PRO A 117 -8.16 1.90 -16.02
C PRO A 117 -7.51 2.81 -14.98
N LEU A 118 -6.20 3.11 -15.08
CA LEU A 118 -5.47 3.83 -14.05
C LEU A 118 -5.80 5.33 -13.96
N SER A 119 -6.36 5.93 -15.01
CA SER A 119 -6.80 7.34 -14.99
C SER A 119 -7.93 7.66 -14.02
N ASP A 120 -8.60 6.63 -13.53
CA ASP A 120 -9.72 6.78 -12.59
C ASP A 120 -9.26 6.92 -11.13
N TYR A 121 -7.93 6.84 -10.88
CA TYR A 121 -7.34 6.81 -9.56
C TYR A 121 -6.46 8.04 -9.26
N GLY A 122 -6.61 8.57 -8.04
CA GLY A 122 -5.58 9.39 -7.41
C GLY A 122 -4.45 8.51 -6.88
N VAL A 123 -3.20 9.00 -6.92
CA VAL A 123 -2.01 8.21 -6.56
C VAL A 123 -1.20 8.90 -5.48
N TRP A 124 -0.85 8.15 -4.44
CA TRP A 124 0.06 8.55 -3.35
C TRP A 124 1.30 7.65 -3.35
N TRP A 125 2.46 8.27 -3.26
CA TRP A 125 3.75 7.59 -3.31
C TRP A 125 4.48 7.68 -1.98
N SER A 126 5.12 6.59 -1.57
CA SER A 126 6.18 6.57 -0.58
C SER A 126 7.38 5.85 -1.21
N LEU A 127 8.33 6.62 -1.73
CA LEU A 127 9.41 6.12 -2.58
C LEU A 127 10.72 5.93 -1.80
N GLY A 128 11.53 4.96 -2.23
CA GLY A 128 12.90 4.79 -1.77
C GLY A 128 13.86 5.81 -2.41
N ASP A 129 15.10 5.86 -1.90
CA ASP A 129 16.15 6.73 -2.47
C ASP A 129 16.79 6.13 -3.73
N SER A 130 16.60 4.85 -3.96
CA SER A 130 17.13 4.08 -5.08
C SER A 130 16.02 3.26 -5.76
N LYS A 131 16.38 2.48 -6.77
CA LYS A 131 15.47 1.49 -7.40
C LYS A 131 15.24 0.26 -6.50
N TYR A 132 14.99 0.49 -5.21
CA TYR A 132 14.69 -0.52 -4.21
C TYR A 132 13.50 -0.07 -3.37
N GLY A 133 12.62 -1.00 -2.98
CA GLY A 133 11.46 -0.70 -2.16
C GLY A 133 10.45 0.23 -2.85
N GLY A 134 9.89 1.13 -2.08
CA GLY A 134 8.82 2.04 -2.49
C GLY A 134 7.45 1.38 -2.48
N THR A 135 6.47 2.11 -1.95
CA THR A 135 5.05 1.74 -2.00
C THR A 135 4.23 2.79 -2.73
N ALA A 136 3.11 2.39 -3.30
CA ALA A 136 2.10 3.28 -3.84
C ALA A 136 0.71 2.87 -3.34
N LEU A 137 -0.17 3.86 -3.22
CA LEU A 137 -1.59 3.65 -2.99
C LEU A 137 -2.36 4.39 -4.08
N LEU A 138 -3.15 3.67 -4.84
CA LEU A 138 -4.04 4.22 -5.86
C LEU A 138 -5.47 4.07 -5.34
N VAL A 139 -6.23 5.16 -5.31
CA VAL A 139 -7.63 5.15 -4.84
C VAL A 139 -8.50 5.81 -5.87
N LYS A 140 -9.61 5.18 -6.25
CA LYS A 140 -10.59 5.79 -7.17
C LYS A 140 -10.99 7.18 -6.69
N HIS A 141 -11.10 8.13 -7.60
CA HIS A 141 -11.46 9.51 -7.27
C HIS A 141 -12.80 9.62 -6.52
N SER A 142 -13.71 8.66 -6.74
CA SER A 142 -14.99 8.55 -6.02
C SER A 142 -14.86 8.15 -4.55
N CYS A 143 -13.68 7.63 -4.14
CA CYS A 143 -13.41 7.05 -2.81
C CYS A 143 -12.24 7.73 -2.08
N SER A 144 -11.84 8.95 -2.44
CA SER A 144 -10.63 9.61 -1.90
C SER A 144 -10.55 9.55 -0.37
N PRO A 145 -9.36 9.25 0.20
CA PRO A 145 -9.15 9.20 1.64
C PRO A 145 -9.25 10.60 2.27
N VAL A 146 -9.56 10.63 3.56
CA VAL A 146 -9.61 11.86 4.38
C VAL A 146 -8.20 12.38 4.65
N SER A 147 -7.26 11.49 4.95
CA SER A 147 -5.86 11.84 5.17
C SER A 147 -4.92 10.71 4.78
N ILE A 148 -3.65 11.06 4.52
CA ILE A 148 -2.56 10.12 4.22
C ILE A 148 -1.39 10.43 5.13
N SER A 149 -0.74 9.38 5.64
CA SER A 149 0.55 9.44 6.31
C SER A 149 1.47 8.31 5.83
N TYR A 150 2.78 8.45 6.08
CA TYR A 150 3.80 7.58 5.49
C TYR A 150 4.70 6.91 6.53
N SER A 151 4.33 6.95 7.80
CA SER A 151 5.06 6.37 8.92
C SER A 151 4.13 5.67 9.89
N LEU A 152 4.66 4.67 10.59
CA LEU A 152 4.00 4.03 11.73
C LEU A 152 4.03 4.93 12.98
N ASP A 153 4.97 5.88 13.04
CA ASP A 153 5.06 6.85 14.13
C ASP A 153 4.14 8.03 13.84
N GLN A 154 3.14 8.21 14.68
CA GLN A 154 2.18 9.32 14.59
C GLN A 154 2.42 10.39 15.66
N SER A 155 3.47 10.23 16.47
CA SER A 155 3.70 11.05 17.68
C SER A 155 4.22 12.47 17.44
N ASP A 156 4.78 12.76 16.27
CA ASP A 156 5.42 14.05 15.99
C ASP A 156 4.60 15.00 15.10
N GLY A 157 3.36 14.62 14.75
CA GLY A 157 2.48 15.47 13.92
C GLY A 157 2.94 15.66 12.46
N SER A 158 4.12 15.17 12.09
CA SER A 158 4.67 15.32 10.75
C SER A 158 4.05 14.29 9.78
N LYS A 159 3.00 14.70 9.08
CA LYS A 159 2.36 13.89 8.02
C LYS A 159 3.31 13.59 6.85
N LEU A 160 4.44 14.27 6.73
CA LEU A 160 5.42 14.13 5.65
C LEU A 160 6.60 13.21 6.00
N LYS A 161 6.67 12.69 7.23
CA LYS A 161 7.70 11.72 7.61
C LYS A 161 7.44 10.39 6.92
N HIS A 162 8.42 9.89 6.17
CA HIS A 162 8.36 8.60 5.50
C HIS A 162 9.22 7.57 6.22
N GLU A 163 8.76 6.32 6.21
CA GLU A 163 9.62 5.19 6.58
C GLU A 163 10.80 5.07 5.61
N PRO A 164 11.97 4.62 6.08
CA PRO A 164 13.08 4.28 5.20
C PRO A 164 12.62 3.36 4.05
N ASP A 165 13.18 3.55 2.86
CA ASP A 165 12.86 2.79 1.63
C ASP A 165 11.39 2.91 1.17
N GLY A 166 10.60 3.85 1.74
CA GLY A 166 9.22 4.07 1.33
C GLY A 166 8.32 2.86 1.57
N ARG A 167 8.27 2.35 2.80
CA ARG A 167 7.64 1.06 3.14
C ARG A 167 6.21 1.15 3.65
N VAL A 168 5.69 2.35 3.89
CA VAL A 168 4.40 2.58 4.55
C VAL A 168 3.60 3.64 3.83
N ILE A 169 2.31 3.36 3.61
CA ILE A 169 1.27 4.35 3.34
C ILE A 169 0.07 3.98 4.22
N LEU A 170 -0.33 4.89 5.10
CA LEU A 170 -1.53 4.78 5.90
C LEU A 170 -2.56 5.79 5.41
N ALA A 171 -3.67 5.30 4.88
CA ALA A 171 -4.81 6.10 4.44
C ALA A 171 -5.93 6.03 5.46
N GLU A 172 -6.49 7.16 5.80
CA GLU A 172 -7.65 7.25 6.67
C GLU A 172 -8.91 7.51 5.84
N PHE A 173 -9.91 6.66 6.03
CA PHE A 173 -11.26 6.81 5.49
C PHE A 173 -12.23 7.18 6.62
N HIS A 174 -13.50 7.38 6.31
CA HIS A 174 -14.47 7.78 7.35
C HIS A 174 -14.68 6.65 8.38
N SER A 175 -14.87 5.39 7.96
CA SER A 175 -15.19 4.27 8.85
C SER A 175 -14.04 3.31 9.15
N PHE A 176 -12.86 3.44 8.52
CA PHE A 176 -11.69 2.61 8.77
C PHE A 176 -10.38 3.29 8.36
N ARG A 177 -9.27 2.67 8.71
CA ARG A 177 -7.93 3.00 8.23
C ARG A 177 -7.40 1.88 7.38
N LEU A 178 -6.70 2.22 6.29
CA LEU A 178 -6.02 1.26 5.41
C LEU A 178 -4.51 1.46 5.50
N LEU A 179 -3.79 0.45 5.92
CA LEU A 179 -2.34 0.42 5.99
C LEU A 179 -1.79 -0.47 4.87
N ASN A 180 -1.01 0.11 3.97
CA ASN A 180 -0.21 -0.59 2.97
C ASN A 180 1.24 -0.65 3.43
N THR A 181 1.82 -1.86 3.55
CA THR A 181 3.22 -2.05 3.95
C THR A 181 4.00 -2.94 3.00
N TYR A 182 5.29 -2.62 2.87
CA TYR A 182 6.32 -3.50 2.36
C TYR A 182 7.29 -3.82 3.48
N VAL A 183 7.08 -4.94 4.15
CA VAL A 183 7.85 -5.34 5.34
C VAL A 183 9.28 -5.74 4.94
N PRO A 184 10.33 -5.34 5.67
CA PRO A 184 11.69 -5.75 5.36
C PRO A 184 11.85 -7.27 5.39
N ASN A 185 12.43 -7.84 4.34
CA ASN A 185 12.86 -9.23 4.36
C ASN A 185 13.95 -9.44 5.44
N ASN A 186 13.91 -10.58 6.10
CA ASN A 186 14.86 -10.94 7.18
C ASN A 186 16.30 -11.11 6.69
N GLY A 187 16.51 -11.36 5.39
CA GLY A 187 17.83 -11.64 4.83
C GLY A 187 18.34 -13.04 5.18
N TRP A 188 19.61 -13.28 4.90
CA TRP A 188 20.24 -14.61 4.98
C TRP A 188 21.28 -14.74 6.08
N LYS A 189 21.87 -13.62 6.52
CA LYS A 189 23.00 -13.57 7.46
C LYS A 189 22.85 -12.38 8.40
N ASP A 190 23.44 -12.50 9.57
CA ASP A 190 23.54 -11.40 10.53
C ASP A 190 24.37 -10.22 10.00
N GLU A 191 25.40 -10.52 9.20
CA GLU A 191 26.31 -9.54 8.60
C GLU A 191 25.58 -8.52 7.72
N ASP A 192 24.46 -8.92 7.10
CA ASP A 192 23.62 -8.04 6.28
C ASP A 192 22.69 -7.15 7.11
N ASN A 193 22.78 -7.20 8.44
CA ASN A 193 21.89 -6.51 9.37
C ASN A 193 20.38 -6.77 9.11
N GLY A 194 20.05 -7.88 8.46
CA GLY A 194 18.68 -8.22 8.09
C GLY A 194 17.81 -8.57 9.31
N PHE A 195 18.32 -9.45 10.19
CA PHE A 195 17.62 -9.87 11.39
C PHE A 195 17.33 -8.72 12.36
N PRO A 196 18.31 -7.90 12.79
CA PRO A 196 18.04 -6.77 13.67
C PRO A 196 17.06 -5.79 13.06
N ARG A 197 17.17 -5.47 11.76
CA ARG A 197 16.24 -4.59 11.04
C ARG A 197 14.83 -5.16 11.04
N ARG A 198 14.66 -6.46 10.77
CA ARG A 198 13.36 -7.12 10.79
C ARG A 198 12.76 -7.13 12.19
N ARG A 199 13.52 -7.49 13.23
CA ARG A 199 13.06 -7.44 14.64
C ARG A 199 12.62 -6.04 15.07
N ALA A 200 13.40 -5.03 14.71
CA ALA A 200 13.03 -3.63 15.01
C ALA A 200 11.75 -3.21 14.28
N TRP A 201 11.56 -3.65 13.04
CA TRP A 201 10.32 -3.42 12.30
C TRP A 201 9.12 -4.10 12.97
N ASP A 202 9.24 -5.40 13.27
CA ASP A 202 8.15 -6.18 13.86
C ASP A 202 7.75 -5.64 15.24
N ALA A 203 8.72 -5.19 16.06
CA ALA A 203 8.42 -4.53 17.35
C ALA A 203 7.62 -3.23 17.17
N ARG A 204 7.97 -2.40 16.17
CA ARG A 204 7.22 -1.16 15.86
C ARG A 204 5.82 -1.46 15.30
N MET A 205 5.68 -2.52 14.49
CA MET A 205 4.37 -2.96 14.03
C MET A 205 3.49 -3.44 15.19
N LEU A 206 4.04 -4.22 16.11
CA LEU A 206 3.32 -4.65 17.30
C LEU A 206 2.83 -3.45 18.12
N GLU A 207 3.71 -2.47 18.39
CA GLU A 207 3.33 -1.22 19.05
C GLU A 207 2.23 -0.46 18.27
N PHE A 208 2.30 -0.43 16.95
CA PHE A 208 1.31 0.23 16.11
C PHE A 208 -0.07 -0.42 16.23
N VAL A 209 -0.15 -1.75 16.13
CA VAL A 209 -1.44 -2.47 16.18
C VAL A 209 -2.05 -2.50 17.59
N LYS A 210 -1.23 -2.42 18.64
CA LYS A 210 -1.68 -2.36 20.04
C LYS A 210 -2.26 -1.00 20.43
N ARG A 211 -1.89 0.07 19.73
CA ARG A 211 -2.42 1.41 20.05
C ARG A 211 -3.93 1.46 19.87
N PRO A 212 -4.69 1.92 20.88
CA PRO A 212 -6.12 2.06 20.75
C PRO A 212 -6.46 3.09 19.67
N HIS A 213 -7.32 2.71 18.74
CA HIS A 213 -7.80 3.58 17.68
C HIS A 213 -9.32 3.58 17.60
N LYS A 214 -9.90 4.74 17.29
CA LYS A 214 -11.34 4.87 17.10
C LYS A 214 -11.82 4.04 15.91
N LYS A 215 -11.08 4.07 14.80
CA LYS A 215 -11.42 3.39 13.56
C LYS A 215 -10.72 2.03 13.44
N PRO A 216 -11.41 1.00 12.98
CA PRO A 216 -10.79 -0.30 12.72
C PRO A 216 -9.74 -0.22 11.61
N LEU A 217 -8.84 -1.19 11.58
CA LEU A 217 -7.72 -1.29 10.66
C LEU A 217 -8.00 -2.33 9.58
N ILE A 218 -7.64 -2.00 8.35
CA ILE A 218 -7.34 -2.92 7.26
C ILE A 218 -5.84 -2.80 7.02
N TRP A 219 -5.08 -3.88 7.18
CA TRP A 219 -3.65 -3.91 6.93
C TRP A 219 -3.37 -4.84 5.76
N CYS A 220 -2.74 -4.36 4.70
CA CYS A 220 -2.39 -5.14 3.53
C CYS A 220 -0.95 -4.92 3.10
N GLY A 221 -0.46 -5.80 2.24
CA GLY A 221 0.84 -5.69 1.61
C GLY A 221 1.63 -7.00 1.63
N ASP A 222 2.89 -6.89 1.21
CA ASP A 222 3.89 -7.92 1.37
C ASP A 222 4.48 -7.86 2.78
N LEU A 223 4.08 -8.82 3.61
CA LEU A 223 4.50 -8.88 5.02
C LEU A 223 5.78 -9.70 5.21
N ASN A 224 6.28 -10.29 4.13
CA ASN A 224 7.53 -11.10 4.13
C ASN A 224 7.56 -12.14 5.27
N VAL A 225 6.42 -12.79 5.54
CA VAL A 225 6.27 -13.88 6.51
C VAL A 225 5.13 -14.81 6.13
N SER A 226 5.34 -16.11 6.18
CA SER A 226 4.29 -17.12 6.19
C SER A 226 4.02 -17.54 7.62
N HIS A 227 2.75 -17.53 8.03
CA HIS A 227 2.38 -17.73 9.43
C HIS A 227 2.51 -19.19 9.86
N GLU A 228 1.89 -20.08 9.11
CA GLU A 228 1.77 -21.49 9.46
C GLU A 228 2.35 -22.41 8.38
N ASP A 229 2.46 -23.70 8.67
CA ASP A 229 2.99 -24.69 7.73
C ASP A 229 2.13 -24.80 6.46
N ILE A 230 0.82 -24.58 6.60
CA ILE A 230 -0.12 -24.52 5.45
C ILE A 230 0.16 -23.34 4.51
N ASP A 231 0.92 -22.34 4.94
CA ASP A 231 1.24 -21.14 4.16
C ASP A 231 2.50 -21.28 3.32
N VAL A 232 3.13 -22.46 3.32
CA VAL A 232 4.30 -22.78 2.51
C VAL A 232 4.12 -24.12 1.80
N SER A 233 4.60 -24.22 0.57
CA SER A 233 4.47 -25.45 -0.24
C SER A 233 5.34 -26.61 0.25
N HIS A 234 6.41 -26.34 0.99
CA HIS A 234 7.38 -27.31 1.47
C HIS A 234 7.84 -26.96 2.89
N PRO A 235 7.04 -27.24 3.93
CA PRO A 235 7.32 -26.84 5.31
C PRO A 235 8.71 -27.27 5.78
N ASP A 236 9.12 -28.52 5.54
CA ASP A 236 10.44 -29.02 5.95
C ASP A 236 11.59 -28.25 5.32
N PHE A 237 11.44 -27.82 4.06
CA PHE A 237 12.45 -27.00 3.40
C PHE A 237 12.54 -25.61 4.03
N PHE A 238 11.38 -24.97 4.30
CA PHE A 238 11.37 -23.62 4.83
C PHE A 238 11.74 -23.57 6.32
N ALA A 239 11.46 -24.62 7.10
CA ALA A 239 11.83 -24.70 8.51
C ALA A 239 13.34 -24.98 8.74
N ASN A 240 14.05 -25.48 7.72
CA ASN A 240 15.46 -25.80 7.85
C ASN A 240 16.38 -24.55 7.80
N ALA A 241 17.62 -24.70 8.28
CA ALA A 241 18.61 -23.65 8.24
C ALA A 241 18.82 -23.10 6.82
N LYS A 242 19.04 -21.78 6.73
CA LYS A 242 19.10 -21.01 5.48
C LYS A 242 20.16 -21.47 4.49
N LEU A 243 21.34 -21.86 5.00
CA LEU A 243 22.48 -22.28 4.19
C LEU A 243 23.02 -23.60 4.73
N GLN A 244 23.41 -24.47 3.85
CA GLN A 244 24.11 -25.69 4.24
C GLN A 244 25.38 -25.36 5.06
N GLY A 245 25.46 -25.90 6.26
CA GLY A 245 26.58 -25.65 7.19
C GLY A 245 26.49 -24.36 8.00
N TYR A 246 25.46 -23.52 7.82
CA TYR A 246 25.21 -22.34 8.64
C TYR A 246 24.06 -22.59 9.61
N THR A 247 24.32 -22.44 10.90
CA THR A 247 23.30 -22.42 11.95
C THR A 247 23.30 -21.03 12.58
N PRO A 248 22.19 -20.29 12.57
CA PRO A 248 22.11 -18.99 13.22
C PRO A 248 22.44 -19.11 14.71
N PRO A 249 23.16 -18.12 15.29
CA PRO A 249 23.46 -18.11 16.74
C PRO A 249 22.19 -18.05 17.58
N ASN A 250 21.16 -17.35 17.10
CA ASN A 250 19.85 -17.26 17.73
C ASN A 250 18.93 -18.32 17.16
N THR A 251 18.36 -19.17 18.01
CA THR A 251 17.40 -20.23 17.61
C THR A 251 16.13 -19.69 16.96
N GLU A 252 15.72 -18.46 17.27
CA GLU A 252 14.58 -17.79 16.64
C GLU A 252 14.80 -17.54 15.14
N ASP A 253 16.06 -17.44 14.71
CA ASP A 253 16.43 -17.16 13.33
C ASP A 253 16.59 -18.44 12.47
N ILE A 254 16.33 -19.63 13.05
CA ILE A 254 16.32 -20.90 12.29
C ILE A 254 15.13 -20.88 11.32
N GLY A 255 15.40 -21.23 10.06
CA GLY A 255 14.44 -21.27 8.95
C GLY A 255 14.87 -20.42 7.76
N GLN A 256 14.13 -20.53 6.68
CA GLN A 256 14.31 -19.66 5.50
C GLN A 256 13.72 -18.27 5.79
N PRO A 257 14.18 -17.20 5.08
CA PRO A 257 13.58 -15.88 5.19
C PRO A 257 12.06 -15.93 4.97
N GLY A 258 11.33 -15.28 5.86
CA GLY A 258 9.86 -15.31 5.85
C GLY A 258 9.23 -16.53 6.53
N PHE A 259 10.06 -17.48 7.06
CA PHE A 259 9.55 -18.66 7.75
C PHE A 259 10.40 -19.05 8.98
N THR A 260 11.18 -18.12 9.52
CA THR A 260 11.91 -18.38 10.77
C THR A 260 10.94 -18.43 11.95
N LEU A 261 11.32 -19.17 12.99
CA LEU A 261 10.51 -19.28 14.22
C LEU A 261 10.15 -17.90 14.78
N GLY A 262 11.13 -16.98 14.85
CA GLY A 262 10.90 -15.65 15.38
C GLY A 262 10.00 -14.78 14.51
N GLU A 263 10.08 -14.85 13.17
CA GLU A 263 9.16 -14.11 12.30
C GLU A 263 7.73 -14.57 12.49
N ARG A 264 7.50 -15.90 12.51
CA ARG A 264 6.19 -16.50 12.70
C ARG A 264 5.58 -16.11 14.05
N GLN A 265 6.37 -16.16 15.13
CA GLN A 265 5.90 -15.78 16.47
C GLN A 265 5.54 -14.30 16.55
N ARG A 266 6.40 -13.40 16.08
CA ARG A 266 6.12 -11.95 16.09
C ARG A 266 4.92 -11.58 15.22
N PHE A 267 4.69 -12.33 14.12
CA PHE A 267 3.47 -12.17 13.33
C PHE A 267 2.22 -12.63 14.09
N ALA A 268 2.28 -13.79 14.79
CA ALA A 268 1.21 -14.26 15.66
C ALA A 268 0.89 -13.26 16.77
N ASP A 269 1.92 -12.65 17.38
CA ASP A 269 1.75 -11.59 18.38
C ASP A 269 1.03 -10.37 17.80
N CYS A 270 1.36 -9.94 16.58
CA CYS A 270 0.66 -8.84 15.91
C CYS A 270 -0.81 -9.16 15.64
N LEU A 271 -1.14 -10.41 15.27
CA LEU A 271 -2.52 -10.84 15.07
C LEU A 271 -3.31 -10.84 16.40
N SER A 272 -2.74 -11.45 17.45
CA SER A 272 -3.42 -11.61 18.74
C SER A 272 -3.58 -10.27 19.48
N GLU A 273 -2.50 -9.51 19.64
CA GLU A 273 -2.48 -8.25 20.39
C GLU A 273 -3.17 -7.10 19.64
N GLY A 274 -3.17 -7.15 18.29
CA GLY A 274 -3.88 -6.20 17.43
C GLY A 274 -5.35 -6.53 17.21
N ASP A 275 -5.85 -7.66 17.72
CA ASP A 275 -7.19 -8.22 17.44
C ASP A 275 -7.48 -8.25 15.94
N LEU A 276 -6.50 -8.76 15.17
CA LEU A 276 -6.53 -8.84 13.72
C LEU A 276 -6.91 -10.25 13.24
N VAL A 277 -7.60 -10.31 12.12
CA VAL A 277 -8.02 -11.55 11.46
C VAL A 277 -7.43 -11.61 10.06
N ASP A 278 -6.78 -12.72 9.74
CA ASP A 278 -6.35 -13.06 8.39
C ASP A 278 -7.57 -13.39 7.54
N THR A 279 -7.88 -12.53 6.58
CA THR A 279 -9.11 -12.63 5.79
C THR A 279 -9.13 -13.86 4.92
N TYR A 280 -7.98 -14.22 4.30
CA TYR A 280 -7.90 -15.39 3.46
C TYR A 280 -8.13 -16.67 4.26
N ARG A 281 -7.40 -16.88 5.37
CA ARG A 281 -7.55 -18.07 6.22
C ARG A 281 -8.89 -18.12 6.95
N SER A 282 -9.55 -17.01 7.18
CA SER A 282 -10.90 -17.02 7.78
C SER A 282 -11.95 -17.62 6.84
N LEU A 283 -11.75 -17.49 5.51
CA LEU A 283 -12.65 -18.00 4.46
C LEU A 283 -12.17 -19.33 3.87
N HIS A 284 -10.85 -19.55 3.78
CA HIS A 284 -10.21 -20.73 3.16
C HIS A 284 -9.40 -21.50 4.20
N LYS A 285 -10.08 -22.37 4.95
CA LYS A 285 -9.49 -23.13 6.06
C LYS A 285 -8.58 -24.27 5.58
N GLU A 286 -8.87 -24.80 4.41
CA GLU A 286 -8.12 -25.88 3.80
C GLU A 286 -7.29 -25.36 2.63
N GLN A 287 -6.14 -25.99 2.40
CA GLN A 287 -5.28 -25.69 1.25
C GLN A 287 -5.66 -26.64 0.11
N GLU A 288 -6.16 -26.08 -0.98
CA GLU A 288 -6.22 -26.81 -2.23
C GLU A 288 -4.82 -26.88 -2.85
N PHE A 289 -4.54 -28.01 -3.50
CA PHE A 289 -3.26 -28.22 -4.18
C PHE A 289 -3.03 -27.10 -5.22
N ASP A 290 -1.86 -26.47 -5.18
CA ASP A 290 -1.43 -25.38 -6.06
C ASP A 290 -2.08 -23.99 -5.87
N THR A 291 -3.01 -23.81 -4.96
CA THR A 291 -3.61 -22.52 -4.64
C THR A 291 -3.18 -22.02 -3.26
N GLY A 292 -3.48 -20.76 -2.93
CA GLY A 292 -3.26 -20.21 -1.60
C GLY A 292 -1.83 -19.70 -1.34
N PHE A 293 -0.98 -19.61 -2.36
CA PHE A 293 0.36 -19.03 -2.28
C PHE A 293 0.42 -17.73 -3.08
N THR A 294 1.05 -16.72 -2.51
CA THR A 294 1.14 -15.39 -3.14
C THR A 294 2.49 -15.15 -3.79
N TRP A 295 3.54 -15.84 -3.35
CA TRP A 295 4.89 -15.79 -3.89
C TRP A 295 5.32 -17.14 -4.44
N SER A 296 6.04 -17.10 -5.55
CA SER A 296 6.66 -18.27 -6.16
C SER A 296 8.14 -18.01 -6.44
N GLY A 297 8.97 -18.91 -5.96
CA GLY A 297 10.42 -18.82 -6.18
C GLY A 297 10.79 -18.87 -7.64
N ASN A 298 11.95 -18.28 -7.98
CA ASN A 298 12.48 -18.25 -9.33
C ASN A 298 12.44 -19.66 -9.97
N PRO A 299 12.01 -19.82 -11.21
CA PRO A 299 11.99 -21.07 -11.95
C PRO A 299 13.36 -21.80 -12.02
N VAL A 300 14.43 -21.07 -11.74
CA VAL A 300 15.80 -21.60 -11.71
C VAL A 300 16.41 -21.43 -10.30
N GLY A 301 17.06 -22.49 -9.79
CA GLY A 301 17.77 -22.45 -8.52
C GLY A 301 17.04 -23.18 -7.38
N LYS A 302 17.48 -22.97 -6.14
CA LYS A 302 17.03 -23.72 -4.96
C LYS A 302 15.55 -23.50 -4.58
N TYR A 303 14.97 -22.40 -5.02
CA TYR A 303 13.57 -22.07 -4.77
C TYR A 303 12.62 -22.51 -5.88
N ARG A 304 13.11 -23.22 -6.91
CA ARG A 304 12.24 -23.76 -7.96
C ARG A 304 11.12 -24.61 -7.35
N GLY A 305 9.88 -24.27 -7.67
CA GLY A 305 8.69 -24.93 -7.16
C GLY A 305 8.39 -24.67 -5.67
N LYS A 306 9.15 -23.79 -5.00
CA LYS A 306 8.89 -23.36 -3.63
C LYS A 306 7.97 -22.16 -3.66
N ARG A 307 6.92 -22.21 -2.85
CA ARG A 307 5.89 -21.16 -2.81
C ARG A 307 5.55 -20.81 -1.37
N MET A 308 5.18 -19.56 -1.15
CA MET A 308 4.83 -19.00 0.15
C MET A 308 3.60 -18.11 0.02
N ARG A 309 2.80 -18.03 1.06
CA ARG A 309 1.81 -16.98 1.24
C ARG A 309 2.40 -15.94 2.19
N ILE A 310 2.80 -14.80 1.64
CA ILE A 310 3.48 -13.72 2.34
C ILE A 310 2.82 -12.35 2.10
N ASP A 311 1.83 -12.28 1.23
CA ASP A 311 0.98 -11.12 1.01
C ASP A 311 -0.38 -11.35 1.68
N TYR A 312 -0.89 -10.33 2.37
CA TYR A 312 -2.06 -10.47 3.22
C TYR A 312 -3.04 -9.31 3.12
N PHE A 313 -4.28 -9.59 3.47
CA PHE A 313 -5.23 -8.65 4.06
C PHE A 313 -5.54 -9.11 5.48
N LEU A 314 -5.19 -8.26 6.46
CA LEU A 314 -5.50 -8.45 7.89
C LEU A 314 -6.49 -7.37 8.28
N ILE A 315 -7.57 -7.73 8.95
CA ILE A 315 -8.60 -6.77 9.35
C ILE A 315 -8.87 -6.83 10.84
N SER A 316 -9.16 -5.69 11.45
CA SER A 316 -9.69 -5.66 12.82
C SER A 316 -10.93 -6.54 12.91
N ARG A 317 -11.07 -7.31 14.00
CA ARG A 317 -12.20 -8.22 14.24
C ARG A 317 -13.55 -7.53 14.05
N LYS A 318 -13.65 -6.24 14.33
CA LYS A 318 -14.86 -5.42 14.11
C LYS A 318 -15.34 -5.38 12.65
N LEU A 319 -14.45 -5.66 11.68
CA LEU A 319 -14.79 -5.67 10.26
C LEU A 319 -15.16 -7.06 9.72
N VAL A 320 -14.97 -8.13 10.48
CA VAL A 320 -15.17 -9.51 10.00
C VAL A 320 -16.58 -9.74 9.49
N ASN A 321 -17.60 -9.20 10.16
CA ASN A 321 -19.00 -9.33 9.70
C ASN A 321 -19.29 -8.60 8.39
N ARG A 322 -18.36 -7.75 7.92
CA ARG A 322 -18.45 -7.05 6.63
C ARG A 322 -17.65 -7.76 5.53
N LEU A 323 -16.83 -8.75 5.87
CA LEU A 323 -16.00 -9.48 4.90
C LEU A 323 -16.88 -10.31 3.96
N ILE A 324 -16.73 -10.09 2.64
CA ILE A 324 -17.44 -10.79 1.57
C ILE A 324 -16.52 -11.84 0.93
N SER A 325 -15.34 -11.42 0.49
CA SER A 325 -14.36 -12.30 -0.16
C SER A 325 -12.92 -11.89 0.17
N SER A 326 -12.01 -12.85 0.04
CA SER A 326 -10.57 -12.65 0.09
C SER A 326 -9.92 -13.70 -0.81
N ASP A 327 -9.31 -13.26 -1.92
CA ASP A 327 -8.90 -14.14 -2.99
C ASP A 327 -7.44 -13.91 -3.40
N ILE A 328 -6.79 -14.97 -3.88
CA ILE A 328 -5.43 -14.97 -4.44
C ILE A 328 -5.56 -15.24 -5.94
N HIS A 329 -4.98 -14.35 -6.79
CA HIS A 329 -5.17 -14.36 -8.24
C HIS A 329 -4.04 -15.02 -9.03
N GLY A 330 -3.20 -15.82 -8.37
CA GLY A 330 -2.14 -16.56 -9.02
C GLY A 330 -2.06 -18.01 -8.58
N GLN A 331 -1.54 -18.86 -9.45
CA GLN A 331 -1.40 -20.28 -9.16
C GLN A 331 -0.22 -20.91 -9.90
N GLY A 332 0.16 -22.08 -9.40
CA GLY A 332 1.11 -22.97 -10.04
C GLY A 332 2.56 -22.51 -10.05
N ILE A 333 3.42 -23.42 -10.49
CA ILE A 333 4.87 -23.19 -10.62
C ILE A 333 5.15 -22.25 -11.80
N GLU A 334 4.31 -22.28 -12.83
CA GLU A 334 4.43 -21.46 -14.04
C GLU A 334 3.98 -20.00 -13.83
N GLN A 335 3.57 -19.65 -12.59
CA GLN A 335 3.21 -18.30 -12.19
C GLN A 335 2.05 -17.70 -13.00
N GLU A 336 1.03 -18.50 -13.28
CA GLU A 336 -0.19 -18.01 -13.92
C GLU A 336 -0.86 -16.94 -13.05
N GLY A 337 -1.23 -15.80 -13.64
CA GLY A 337 -1.85 -14.68 -12.94
C GLY A 337 -0.88 -13.74 -12.19
N PHE A 338 0.43 -14.03 -12.23
CA PHE A 338 1.46 -13.21 -11.57
C PHE A 338 1.81 -11.93 -12.36
N CYS A 339 1.34 -11.81 -13.59
CA CYS A 339 1.58 -10.64 -14.45
C CYS A 339 3.06 -10.26 -14.56
N GLY A 340 3.96 -11.27 -14.57
CA GLY A 340 5.42 -11.11 -14.67
C GLY A 340 6.13 -10.72 -13.37
N SER A 341 5.44 -10.60 -12.23
CA SER A 341 6.04 -10.52 -10.89
C SER A 341 6.36 -11.92 -10.38
N ASP A 342 7.11 -12.04 -9.29
CA ASP A 342 7.24 -13.24 -8.47
C ASP A 342 6.17 -13.32 -7.36
N HIS A 343 5.32 -12.29 -7.24
CA HIS A 343 4.11 -12.28 -6.44
C HIS A 343 2.87 -12.13 -7.31
N CYS A 344 1.77 -12.78 -6.94
CA CYS A 344 0.49 -12.56 -7.57
C CYS A 344 -0.35 -11.53 -6.80
N PRO A 345 -1.28 -10.84 -7.47
CA PRO A 345 -2.24 -9.96 -6.81
C PRO A 345 -3.16 -10.73 -5.86
N ILE A 346 -3.51 -10.09 -4.76
CA ILE A 346 -4.55 -10.55 -3.84
C ILE A 346 -5.65 -9.50 -3.75
N THR A 347 -6.89 -9.93 -3.49
CA THR A 347 -8.04 -9.04 -3.32
C THR A 347 -8.81 -9.33 -2.06
N MET A 348 -9.51 -8.31 -1.59
CA MET A 348 -10.49 -8.40 -0.51
C MET A 348 -11.69 -7.52 -0.85
N GLU A 349 -12.90 -8.03 -0.56
CA GLU A 349 -14.14 -7.25 -0.66
C GLU A 349 -14.86 -7.22 0.69
N ILE A 350 -15.34 -6.05 1.08
CA ILE A 350 -16.16 -5.85 2.27
C ILE A 350 -17.48 -5.18 1.92
N GLN A 351 -18.51 -5.41 2.74
CA GLN A 351 -19.77 -4.67 2.63
C GLN A 351 -19.54 -3.18 2.91
N ALA A 352 -20.25 -2.31 2.19
CA ALA A 352 -20.28 -0.89 2.49
C ALA A 352 -20.78 -0.64 3.92
N ALA A 353 -20.20 0.35 4.59
CA ALA A 353 -20.74 0.81 5.87
C ALA A 353 -22.16 1.36 5.65
N SER A 354 -23.07 1.14 6.63
CA SER A 354 -24.39 1.74 6.54
C SER A 354 -24.26 3.28 6.54
N LYS A 355 -25.14 3.96 5.79
CA LYS A 355 -25.13 5.45 5.73
C LYS A 355 -25.23 6.10 7.11
N GLU A 356 -25.83 5.42 8.05
CA GLU A 356 -26.02 5.86 9.43
C GLU A 356 -24.68 5.85 10.22
N VAL A 357 -23.87 4.81 10.05
CA VAL A 357 -22.53 4.72 10.68
C VAL A 357 -21.60 5.80 10.12
N VAL A 358 -21.55 5.97 8.80
CA VAL A 358 -20.71 7.00 8.16
C VAL A 358 -21.14 8.41 8.61
N ARG A 359 -22.44 8.66 8.75
CA ARG A 359 -22.97 9.96 9.19
C ARG A 359 -22.61 10.27 10.65
N LEU A 360 -22.71 9.28 11.54
CA LEU A 360 -22.37 9.45 12.96
C LEU A 360 -20.86 9.72 13.15
N GLU A 361 -20.00 9.03 12.43
CA GLU A 361 -18.56 9.24 12.48
C GLU A 361 -18.13 10.59 11.90
N CYS A 362 -18.79 11.06 10.83
CA CYS A 362 -18.60 12.41 10.29
C CYS A 362 -19.00 13.51 11.30
N ILE A 363 -20.07 13.31 12.07
CA ILE A 363 -20.53 14.28 13.08
C ILE A 363 -19.52 14.30 14.26
N GLN A 364 -19.05 13.15 14.72
CA GLN A 364 -18.09 13.06 15.82
C GLN A 364 -16.72 13.67 15.47
N SER A 365 -16.24 13.51 14.23
CA SER A 365 -14.99 14.13 13.78
C SER A 365 -15.08 15.66 13.76
N ARG A 366 -16.20 16.24 13.30
CA ARG A 366 -16.40 17.71 13.29
C ARG A 366 -16.52 18.32 14.69
N GLN A 367 -17.04 17.58 15.68
CA GLN A 367 -17.13 18.06 17.05
C GLN A 367 -15.79 18.11 17.78
N VAL A 368 -14.83 17.25 17.41
CA VAL A 368 -13.48 17.28 18.00
C VAL A 368 -12.67 18.44 17.44
N ASP A 369 -12.74 18.70 16.12
CA ASP A 369 -12.03 19.83 15.49
C ASP A 369 -12.55 21.22 15.97
N SER A 370 -13.76 21.29 16.52
CA SER A 370 -14.34 22.53 17.07
C SER A 370 -14.03 22.78 18.55
N LEU A 371 -13.39 21.82 19.25
CA LEU A 371 -12.99 21.94 20.65
C LEU A 371 -11.50 22.28 20.82
N ASP A 372 -10.72 22.17 19.73
CA ASP A 372 -9.27 22.45 19.69
C ASP A 372 -8.97 23.83 19.04
N THR A 373 -9.98 24.65 18.78
CA THR A 373 -9.85 26.06 18.35
C THR A 373 -10.38 27.00 19.43
#